data_80d101a447fb9a1640782c0f65984656
#
_entry.id   80d101a447fb9a1640782c0f65984656
#
_cell.length_a   1.000
_cell.length_b   1.000
_cell.length_c   1.000
_cell.angle_alpha   90.00
_cell.angle_beta   90.00
_cell.angle_gamma   90.00
#
_symmetry.space_group_name_H-M   'P 1'
#
loop_
_entity.id
_entity.type
_entity.pdbx_description
1 polymer ?
#
loop_
_entity_poly.entity_id
_entity_poly.type
_entity_poly.pdbx_seq_one_letter_code
_entity_poly.pdbx_strand_id
1 'polypeptide(L)'
;MRALCVVEHGNAPSTRLRLRDCLSHYARLGIETTVLSTRRSNLAGRFRIVQQAARHDVIILFKTLGFSTLELAMLRRANPRIIFDFDDAVMFREQKHRRPLRGKNFRKFLRVVKSCAAVVAGNEFLAGFAEACGRRTVVLPTSIDLTRYRLKEYSDGLGLTVGWLGLSDGLPYLRHIQPALLRLTKRFPGLRLKVVSDKPLQLDGVTVENAPWRLDTEQALLSSFDIGIMPLWDSVWTRGKCGYKILQYMGVGTAVVASDVGVNNAIITPGENGFLARTEEDWVKAIGSLIENTEMRKNFGLRGRQLVEERYSLEAFTQGYAGLMREIAARPEQVPVSTVDRAVMRWNFSSRARELSGGDAIVISVPKSGRTWVRTFLCAYFCKRTGRPFTLRPDSYNQPGIPRLIFSHDLAEQRMKARLWDRVRGKYLVPARELTRAHVIFLVRDPRDAFVSLYMQLVHRTEETPQRLKEKSAGDLLRDSRYGIISIIKTMNCWFAEFAHRRNVTVLHYESLRSAPERNFRALLATLGEAVPDEEAFRYALEFSDFANMQQLEAAGVFDSKILQSRDVRNPEGFKVRRGKVGGFRDYLSLDDQAFAAEALKHLDARFGYTA
;
A
#
# COMPACT_ATOMS: atom_id res chain seq x y z
N MET A 1 1.94 16.50 20.06
CA MET A 1 1.47 15.90 18.78
C MET A 1 0.01 15.53 18.90
N ARG A 2 -0.81 15.77 17.85
CA ARG A 2 -2.24 15.47 17.85
C ARG A 2 -2.54 14.28 16.93
N ALA A 3 -3.20 13.24 17.45
CA ALA A 3 -3.59 12.05 16.71
C ALA A 3 -5.12 11.94 16.60
N LEU A 4 -5.63 11.75 15.38
CA LEU A 4 -7.05 11.49 15.13
C LEU A 4 -7.26 9.98 14.99
N CYS A 5 -7.99 9.38 15.92
CA CYS A 5 -8.35 7.98 15.92
C CYS A 5 -9.78 7.80 15.37
N VAL A 6 -9.92 7.11 14.25
CA VAL A 6 -11.21 6.83 13.62
C VAL A 6 -11.55 5.36 13.80
N VAL A 7 -12.66 5.07 14.49
CA VAL A 7 -13.11 3.72 14.84
C VAL A 7 -14.48 3.42 14.21
N GLU A 8 -14.76 2.15 13.90
CA GLU A 8 -16.09 1.73 13.44
C GLU A 8 -17.04 1.55 14.62
N HIS A 9 -16.58 0.85 15.66
CA HIS A 9 -17.36 0.55 16.86
C HIS A 9 -16.60 1.02 18.11
N GLY A 10 -17.01 2.13 18.68
CA GLY A 10 -16.35 2.73 19.84
C GLY A 10 -16.31 1.84 21.10
N ASN A 11 -17.25 0.91 21.27
CA ASN A 11 -17.37 0.05 22.45
C ASN A 11 -16.93 -1.42 22.17
N ALA A 12 -16.36 -1.71 21.00
CA ALA A 12 -15.85 -3.06 20.73
C ALA A 12 -14.67 -3.40 21.66
N PRO A 13 -14.53 -4.66 22.12
CA PRO A 13 -13.41 -5.07 22.98
C PRO A 13 -12.03 -4.70 22.40
N SER A 14 -11.82 -4.93 21.12
CA SER A 14 -10.56 -4.58 20.46
C SER A 14 -10.30 -3.06 20.42
N THR A 15 -11.34 -2.23 20.27
CA THR A 15 -11.20 -0.75 20.37
C THR A 15 -10.81 -0.33 21.77
N ARG A 16 -11.33 -1.00 22.80
CA ARG A 16 -10.93 -0.75 24.19
C ARG A 16 -9.44 -1.06 24.36
N LEU A 17 -9.04 -2.28 24.04
CA LEU A 17 -7.69 -2.79 24.30
C LEU A 17 -6.58 -2.05 23.55
N ARG A 18 -6.81 -1.76 22.27
CA ARG A 18 -5.77 -1.16 21.42
C ARG A 18 -5.83 0.36 21.34
N LEU A 19 -6.89 0.98 21.88
CA LEU A 19 -7.04 2.43 21.82
C LEU A 19 -7.44 3.04 23.16
N ARG A 20 -8.59 2.67 23.74
CA ARG A 20 -9.12 3.37 24.93
C ARG A 20 -8.24 3.20 26.16
N ASP A 21 -7.80 1.97 26.43
CA ASP A 21 -6.91 1.67 27.56
C ASP A 21 -5.52 2.32 27.38
N CYS A 22 -5.18 2.70 26.12
CA CYS A 22 -3.91 3.38 25.77
C CYS A 22 -3.95 4.91 25.92
N LEU A 23 -5.13 5.55 26.01
CA LEU A 23 -5.23 7.02 25.93
C LEU A 23 -4.44 7.76 27.00
N SER A 24 -4.45 7.28 28.25
CA SER A 24 -3.68 7.86 29.35
C SER A 24 -2.16 7.75 29.12
N HIS A 25 -1.73 6.65 28.51
CA HIS A 25 -0.31 6.45 28.17
C HIS A 25 0.12 7.38 27.02
N TYR A 26 -0.71 7.54 25.99
CA TYR A 26 -0.44 8.51 24.93
C TYR A 26 -0.37 9.93 25.45
N ALA A 27 -1.26 10.33 26.38
CA ALA A 27 -1.21 11.64 26.99
C ALA A 27 0.13 11.88 27.74
N ARG A 28 0.61 10.90 28.52
CA ARG A 28 1.92 10.96 29.20
C ARG A 28 3.08 11.05 28.20
N LEU A 29 2.94 10.48 27.01
CA LEU A 29 3.92 10.57 25.92
C LEU A 29 3.78 11.87 25.08
N GLY A 30 2.95 12.84 25.49
CA GLY A 30 2.72 14.10 24.81
C GLY A 30 1.90 13.99 23.52
N ILE A 31 1.04 12.96 23.43
CA ILE A 31 0.16 12.73 22.29
C ILE A 31 -1.29 12.98 22.71
N GLU A 32 -1.87 14.07 22.21
CA GLU A 32 -3.27 14.38 22.35
C GLU A 32 -4.09 13.57 21.34
N THR A 33 -5.07 12.79 21.81
CA THR A 33 -5.84 11.89 20.98
C THR A 33 -7.30 12.32 20.88
N THR A 34 -7.82 12.45 19.65
CA THR A 34 -9.23 12.68 19.36
C THR A 34 -9.84 11.39 18.78
N VAL A 35 -10.92 10.90 19.36
CA VAL A 35 -11.57 9.65 18.91
C VAL A 35 -12.91 9.97 18.23
N LEU A 36 -13.09 9.56 16.96
CA LEU A 36 -14.34 9.69 16.21
C LEU A 36 -14.83 8.33 15.73
N SER A 37 -16.16 8.13 15.76
CA SER A 37 -16.79 6.88 15.28
C SER A 37 -17.46 7.08 13.93
N THR A 38 -17.34 6.05 13.05
CA THR A 38 -18.01 6.04 11.75
C THR A 38 -19.38 5.36 11.76
N ARG A 39 -19.72 4.60 12.80
CA ARG A 39 -20.95 3.74 12.84
C ARG A 39 -22.27 4.50 12.69
N ARG A 40 -22.36 5.72 13.22
CA ARG A 40 -23.56 6.57 13.17
C ARG A 40 -23.34 7.84 12.35
N SER A 41 -22.26 7.91 11.57
CA SER A 41 -21.98 9.11 10.81
C SER A 41 -22.78 9.12 9.51
N ASN A 42 -23.71 10.09 9.40
CA ASN A 42 -24.26 10.53 8.12
C ASN A 42 -23.18 11.27 7.30
N LEU A 43 -23.53 11.81 6.16
CA LEU A 43 -22.60 12.56 5.30
C LEU A 43 -21.89 13.70 6.06
N ALA A 44 -22.61 14.42 6.94
CA ALA A 44 -22.02 15.50 7.75
C ALA A 44 -20.97 14.96 8.74
N GLY A 45 -21.22 13.80 9.39
CA GLY A 45 -20.25 13.15 10.27
C GLY A 45 -19.01 12.68 9.52
N ARG A 46 -19.15 12.17 8.29
CA ARG A 46 -18.03 11.79 7.43
C ARG A 46 -17.20 13.01 7.02
N PHE A 47 -17.85 14.11 6.68
CA PHE A 47 -17.20 15.36 6.37
C PHE A 47 -16.44 15.93 7.58
N ARG A 48 -17.02 15.82 8.79
CA ARG A 48 -16.34 16.21 10.04
C ARG A 48 -15.04 15.44 10.26
N ILE A 49 -14.98 14.15 9.93
CA ILE A 49 -13.74 13.36 10.02
C ILE A 49 -12.66 13.95 9.10
N VAL A 50 -13.01 14.32 7.88
CA VAL A 50 -12.07 14.95 6.93
C VAL A 50 -11.59 16.31 7.42
N GLN A 51 -12.49 17.14 7.99
CA GLN A 51 -12.09 18.42 8.58
C GLN A 51 -11.15 18.26 9.77
N GLN A 52 -11.43 17.30 10.64
CA GLN A 52 -10.56 17.01 11.80
C GLN A 52 -9.21 16.46 11.34
N ALA A 53 -9.18 15.64 10.28
CA ALA A 53 -7.93 15.12 9.73
C ALA A 53 -6.93 16.23 9.37
N ALA A 54 -7.39 17.35 8.81
CA ALA A 54 -6.54 18.50 8.47
C ALA A 54 -5.94 19.22 9.69
N ARG A 55 -6.47 18.99 10.89
CA ARG A 55 -6.06 19.63 12.14
C ARG A 55 -5.17 18.76 13.03
N HIS A 56 -4.88 17.52 12.59
CA HIS A 56 -4.11 16.54 13.35
C HIS A 56 -2.82 16.19 12.62
N ASP A 57 -1.80 15.77 13.38
CA ASP A 57 -0.49 15.42 12.82
C ASP A 57 -0.50 14.04 12.17
N VAL A 58 -1.32 13.12 12.69
CA VAL A 58 -1.46 11.74 12.20
C VAL A 58 -2.90 11.26 12.33
N ILE A 59 -3.33 10.37 11.43
CA ILE A 59 -4.65 9.74 11.45
C ILE A 59 -4.47 8.24 11.65
N ILE A 60 -5.24 7.65 12.55
CA ILE A 60 -5.31 6.21 12.79
C ILE A 60 -6.69 5.71 12.38
N LEU A 61 -6.76 4.84 11.39
CA LEU A 61 -7.97 4.11 10.99
C LEU A 61 -7.96 2.74 11.66
N PHE A 62 -8.68 2.60 12.76
CA PHE A 62 -8.73 1.34 13.50
C PHE A 62 -9.85 0.44 12.98
N LYS A 63 -9.50 -0.70 12.38
CA LYS A 63 -10.41 -1.73 11.81
C LYS A 63 -11.49 -1.18 10.88
N THR A 64 -11.34 0.03 10.35
CA THR A 64 -12.36 0.74 9.60
C THR A 64 -12.25 0.47 8.10
N LEU A 65 -13.09 -0.42 7.57
CA LEU A 65 -13.16 -0.74 6.14
C LEU A 65 -14.30 -0.02 5.39
N GLY A 66 -15.10 0.77 6.10
CA GLY A 66 -16.33 1.38 5.59
C GLY A 66 -16.15 2.61 4.69
N PHE A 67 -14.94 3.10 4.51
CA PHE A 67 -14.68 4.26 3.65
C PHE A 67 -14.76 3.90 2.16
N SER A 68 -15.45 4.74 1.40
CA SER A 68 -15.43 4.71 -0.08
C SER A 68 -14.09 5.21 -0.62
N THR A 69 -13.85 4.99 -1.91
CA THR A 69 -12.63 5.48 -2.59
C THR A 69 -12.55 7.01 -2.54
N LEU A 70 -13.69 7.70 -2.68
CA LEU A 70 -13.75 9.16 -2.63
C LEU A 70 -13.45 9.69 -1.23
N GLU A 71 -14.03 9.09 -0.19
CA GLU A 71 -13.78 9.50 1.20
C GLU A 71 -12.31 9.30 1.59
N LEU A 72 -11.69 8.18 1.21
CA LEU A 72 -10.26 7.97 1.43
C LEU A 72 -9.40 8.97 0.65
N ALA A 73 -9.81 9.35 -0.55
CA ALA A 73 -9.12 10.38 -1.31
C ALA A 73 -9.20 11.75 -0.65
N MET A 74 -10.38 12.12 -0.13
CA MET A 74 -10.59 13.36 0.63
C MET A 74 -9.77 13.35 1.92
N LEU A 75 -9.77 12.24 2.66
CA LEU A 75 -9.03 12.08 3.89
C LEU A 75 -7.51 12.23 3.65
N ARG A 76 -6.97 11.59 2.61
CA ARG A 76 -5.56 11.72 2.24
C ARG A 76 -5.18 13.11 1.74
N ARG A 77 -6.11 13.81 1.09
CA ARG A 77 -5.89 15.20 0.69
C ARG A 77 -5.82 16.11 1.91
N ALA A 78 -6.64 15.85 2.91
CA ALA A 78 -6.64 16.60 4.16
C ALA A 78 -5.39 16.28 5.02
N ASN A 79 -4.99 15.01 5.06
CA ASN A 79 -3.79 14.55 5.75
C ASN A 79 -3.32 13.20 5.19
N PRO A 80 -2.14 13.13 4.55
CA PRO A 80 -1.62 11.88 3.98
C PRO A 80 -1.03 10.92 5.02
N ARG A 81 -0.83 11.36 6.26
CA ARG A 81 -0.21 10.63 7.37
C ARG A 81 -1.21 9.69 8.03
N ILE A 82 -1.69 8.71 7.26
CA ILE A 82 -2.71 7.75 7.69
C ILE A 82 -2.03 6.44 8.07
N ILE A 83 -2.31 5.95 9.27
CA ILE A 83 -1.96 4.61 9.75
C ILE A 83 -3.25 3.78 9.76
N PHE A 84 -3.22 2.56 9.22
CA PHE A 84 -4.30 1.59 9.36
C PHE A 84 -3.91 0.54 10.38
N ASP A 85 -4.71 0.37 11.44
CA ASP A 85 -4.49 -0.60 12.51
C ASP A 85 -5.56 -1.68 12.50
N PHE A 86 -5.14 -2.95 12.57
CA PHE A 86 -6.06 -4.09 12.68
C PHE A 86 -5.41 -5.29 13.39
N ASP A 87 -6.22 -5.93 14.26
CA ASP A 87 -5.85 -7.06 15.12
C ASP A 87 -6.67 -8.33 14.87
N ASP A 88 -7.46 -8.34 13.81
CA ASP A 88 -8.23 -9.50 13.34
C ASP A 88 -8.19 -9.59 11.82
N ALA A 89 -8.52 -10.76 11.29
CA ALA A 89 -8.60 -10.98 9.85
C ALA A 89 -9.83 -10.28 9.21
N VAL A 90 -9.96 -8.95 9.41
CA VAL A 90 -11.10 -8.12 8.98
C VAL A 90 -11.42 -8.20 7.48
N MET A 91 -10.43 -8.62 6.67
CA MET A 91 -10.57 -8.85 5.24
C MET A 91 -11.36 -10.12 4.92
N PHE A 92 -11.52 -11.03 5.89
CA PHE A 92 -12.26 -12.27 5.74
C PHE A 92 -13.57 -12.22 6.54
N ARG A 93 -14.49 -13.12 6.23
CA ARG A 93 -15.64 -13.46 7.07
C ARG A 93 -15.45 -14.86 7.60
N GLU A 94 -15.76 -15.05 8.86
CA GLU A 94 -15.77 -16.37 9.47
C GLU A 94 -16.65 -17.33 8.65
N GLN A 95 -16.12 -18.47 8.30
CA GLN A 95 -16.81 -19.66 7.76
C GLN A 95 -17.52 -19.60 6.39
N LYS A 96 -17.59 -18.50 5.64
CA LYS A 96 -18.52 -18.42 4.46
C LYS A 96 -17.89 -18.35 3.06
N HIS A 97 -16.59 -18.36 2.89
CA HIS A 97 -16.01 -18.15 1.55
C HIS A 97 -15.08 -19.28 1.08
N ARG A 98 -15.51 -20.00 0.03
CA ARG A 98 -14.64 -20.91 -0.74
C ARG A 98 -13.45 -20.19 -1.41
N ARG A 99 -13.50 -18.85 -1.54
CA ARG A 99 -12.43 -18.02 -2.14
C ARG A 99 -12.24 -16.71 -1.35
N PRO A 100 -11.58 -16.75 -0.20
CA PRO A 100 -11.48 -15.59 0.71
C PRO A 100 -10.85 -14.34 0.05
N LEU A 101 -9.83 -14.51 -0.80
CA LEU A 101 -9.12 -13.41 -1.46
C LEU A 101 -9.92 -12.65 -2.53
N ARG A 102 -11.13 -13.12 -2.90
CA ARG A 102 -12.03 -12.45 -3.86
C ARG A 102 -13.23 -11.79 -3.17
N GLY A 103 -13.31 -11.84 -1.86
CA GLY A 103 -14.44 -11.33 -1.07
C GLY A 103 -14.57 -9.79 -1.12
N LYS A 104 -15.80 -9.30 -0.84
CA LYS A 104 -16.07 -7.85 -0.75
C LYS A 104 -15.22 -7.17 0.32
N ASN A 105 -15.01 -7.82 1.48
CA ASN A 105 -14.21 -7.27 2.56
C ASN A 105 -12.72 -7.23 2.20
N PHE A 106 -12.20 -8.23 1.49
CA PHE A 106 -10.82 -8.23 1.00
C PHE A 106 -10.55 -7.04 0.05
N ARG A 107 -11.49 -6.76 -0.87
CA ARG A 107 -11.38 -5.56 -1.74
C ARG A 107 -11.43 -4.24 -0.97
N LYS A 108 -12.25 -4.16 0.08
CA LYS A 108 -12.28 -2.99 0.96
C LYS A 108 -10.97 -2.83 1.73
N PHE A 109 -10.42 -3.93 2.27
CA PHE A 109 -9.13 -3.97 2.94
C PHE A 109 -8.02 -3.45 2.04
N LEU A 110 -7.88 -3.99 0.82
CA LEU A 110 -6.88 -3.54 -0.15
C LEU A 110 -6.99 -2.03 -0.44
N ARG A 111 -8.21 -1.51 -0.52
CA ARG A 111 -8.46 -0.08 -0.74
C ARG A 111 -7.92 0.77 0.40
N VAL A 112 -8.22 0.39 1.64
CA VAL A 112 -7.76 1.11 2.83
C VAL A 112 -6.24 1.02 2.94
N VAL A 113 -5.66 -0.18 2.90
CA VAL A 113 -4.21 -0.41 2.98
C VAL A 113 -3.46 0.42 1.94
N LYS A 114 -3.90 0.39 0.68
CA LYS A 114 -3.28 1.19 -0.39
C LYS A 114 -3.39 2.71 -0.17
N SER A 115 -4.27 3.16 0.69
CA SER A 115 -4.46 4.57 1.00
C SER A 115 -3.62 5.06 2.19
N CYS A 116 -2.98 4.18 2.94
CA CYS A 116 -2.26 4.51 4.17
C CYS A 116 -0.76 4.72 3.95
N ALA A 117 -0.14 5.51 4.82
CA ALA A 117 1.31 5.71 4.87
C ALA A 117 2.02 4.53 5.56
N ALA A 118 1.36 3.95 6.55
CA ALA A 118 1.82 2.75 7.26
C ALA A 118 0.63 1.89 7.68
N VAL A 119 0.92 0.64 8.02
CA VAL A 119 -0.03 -0.33 8.55
C VAL A 119 0.51 -0.90 9.85
N VAL A 120 -0.36 -1.03 10.85
CA VAL A 120 -0.09 -1.75 12.09
C VAL A 120 -0.93 -3.02 12.07
N ALA A 121 -0.28 -4.16 12.19
CA ALA A 121 -0.91 -5.47 12.24
C ALA A 121 -0.70 -6.11 13.61
N GLY A 122 -1.69 -6.84 14.09
CA GLY A 122 -1.59 -7.49 15.40
C GLY A 122 -0.72 -8.75 15.42
N ASN A 123 -0.37 -9.31 14.26
CA ASN A 123 0.54 -10.45 14.12
C ASN A 123 1.13 -10.53 12.70
N GLU A 124 2.14 -11.39 12.51
CA GLU A 124 2.86 -11.58 11.25
C GLU A 124 1.96 -12.07 10.10
N PHE A 125 1.01 -12.98 10.40
CA PHE A 125 0.07 -13.46 9.39
C PHE A 125 -0.77 -12.32 8.79
N LEU A 126 -1.23 -11.40 9.64
CA LEU A 126 -1.98 -10.22 9.22
C LEU A 126 -1.07 -9.22 8.48
N ALA A 127 0.17 -9.05 8.93
CA ALA A 127 1.16 -8.19 8.32
C ALA A 127 1.43 -8.56 6.86
N GLY A 128 1.59 -9.85 6.57
CA GLY A 128 1.87 -10.35 5.23
C GLY A 128 0.87 -9.90 4.17
N PHE A 129 -0.40 -9.69 4.51
CA PHE A 129 -1.40 -9.14 3.58
C PHE A 129 -1.19 -7.66 3.25
N ALA A 130 -0.68 -6.88 4.19
CA ALA A 130 -0.39 -5.47 3.97
C ALA A 130 0.95 -5.27 3.24
N GLU A 131 1.95 -6.07 3.56
CA GLU A 131 3.26 -6.11 2.89
C GLU A 131 3.15 -6.51 1.43
N ALA A 132 2.31 -7.50 1.12
CA ALA A 132 1.97 -7.88 -0.25
C ALA A 132 1.37 -6.70 -1.08
N CYS A 133 0.90 -5.64 -0.41
CA CYS A 133 0.45 -4.41 -1.04
C CYS A 133 1.57 -3.35 -1.18
N GLY A 134 2.82 -3.68 -0.84
CA GLY A 134 3.95 -2.76 -0.88
C GLY A 134 3.84 -1.63 0.16
N ARG A 135 3.22 -1.89 1.34
CA ARG A 135 3.08 -0.90 2.40
C ARG A 135 4.05 -1.18 3.54
N ARG A 136 4.61 -0.10 4.11
CA ARG A 136 5.32 -0.21 5.38
C ARG A 136 4.38 -0.81 6.41
N THR A 137 4.74 -1.94 6.94
CA THR A 137 3.96 -2.65 7.95
C THR A 137 4.79 -2.83 9.19
N VAL A 138 4.17 -2.67 10.34
CA VAL A 138 4.76 -2.90 11.66
C VAL A 138 3.86 -3.86 12.41
N VAL A 139 4.42 -4.90 12.97
CA VAL A 139 3.69 -5.80 13.86
C VAL A 139 3.76 -5.26 15.27
N LEU A 140 2.59 -4.86 15.80
CA LEU A 140 2.42 -4.51 17.20
C LEU A 140 1.35 -5.44 17.79
N PRO A 141 1.75 -6.46 18.55
CA PRO A 141 0.84 -7.39 19.19
C PRO A 141 -0.18 -6.69 20.08
N THR A 142 -1.33 -7.29 20.30
CA THR A 142 -2.30 -6.79 21.28
C THR A 142 -1.66 -6.86 22.67
N SER A 143 -1.76 -5.78 23.42
CA SER A 143 -1.20 -5.65 24.78
C SER A 143 -2.24 -5.91 25.86
N ILE A 144 -1.76 -6.07 27.08
CA ILE A 144 -2.56 -6.21 28.27
C ILE A 144 -2.16 -5.17 29.31
N ASP A 145 -3.15 -4.58 29.99
CA ASP A 145 -2.95 -3.67 31.11
C ASP A 145 -2.70 -4.46 32.39
N LEU A 146 -1.43 -4.66 32.75
CA LEU A 146 -1.03 -5.44 33.90
C LEU A 146 -1.40 -4.82 35.26
N THR A 147 -1.81 -3.56 35.30
CA THR A 147 -2.35 -2.95 36.55
C THR A 147 -3.68 -3.57 36.95
N ARG A 148 -4.37 -4.22 36.03
CA ARG A 148 -5.66 -4.91 36.20
C ARG A 148 -5.51 -6.39 36.52
N TYR A 149 -4.32 -6.97 36.35
CA TYR A 149 -4.07 -8.40 36.50
C TYR A 149 -2.98 -8.64 37.53
N ARG A 150 -3.39 -9.01 38.74
CA ARG A 150 -2.47 -9.38 39.82
C ARG A 150 -2.07 -10.85 39.66
N LEU A 151 -0.82 -11.15 40.01
CA LEU A 151 -0.35 -12.54 40.05
C LEU A 151 -1.21 -13.34 41.04
N LYS A 152 -1.66 -14.52 40.63
CA LYS A 152 -2.47 -15.40 41.47
C LYS A 152 -1.61 -16.02 42.56
N GLU A 153 -2.22 -16.38 43.68
CA GLU A 153 -1.63 -17.26 44.66
C GLU A 153 -1.77 -18.72 44.18
N TYR A 154 -0.71 -19.48 44.28
CA TYR A 154 -0.71 -20.88 43.92
C TYR A 154 -1.07 -21.70 45.15
N SER A 155 -2.12 -22.51 45.09
CA SER A 155 -2.55 -23.40 46.13
C SER A 155 -2.43 -24.87 45.70
N ASP A 156 -2.09 -25.75 46.63
CA ASP A 156 -2.03 -27.21 46.43
C ASP A 156 -3.40 -27.88 46.66
N GLY A 157 -4.51 -27.15 46.44
CA GLY A 157 -5.87 -27.59 46.73
C GLY A 157 -6.32 -28.80 45.90
N LEU A 158 -7.13 -29.67 46.52
CA LEU A 158 -7.84 -30.77 45.86
C LEU A 158 -8.90 -30.18 44.89
N GLY A 159 -8.78 -30.51 43.58
CA GLY A 159 -9.75 -30.12 42.56
C GLY A 159 -9.27 -29.02 41.63
N LEU A 160 -8.54 -29.41 40.56
CA LEU A 160 -8.01 -28.47 39.57
C LEU A 160 -9.06 -27.98 38.59
N THR A 161 -8.93 -26.72 38.22
CA THR A 161 -9.84 -26.04 37.29
C THR A 161 -9.14 -25.72 35.98
N VAL A 162 -9.61 -26.36 34.90
CA VAL A 162 -9.27 -25.97 33.53
C VAL A 162 -10.22 -24.83 33.13
N GLY A 163 -9.70 -23.67 32.81
CA GLY A 163 -10.47 -22.46 32.55
C GLY A 163 -10.45 -22.01 31.10
N TRP A 164 -11.58 -21.51 30.62
CA TRP A 164 -11.70 -20.82 29.36
C TRP A 164 -12.53 -19.53 29.52
N LEU A 165 -12.03 -18.43 28.96
CA LEU A 165 -12.71 -17.13 28.96
C LEU A 165 -12.92 -16.65 27.52
N GLY A 166 -14.14 -16.22 27.19
CA GLY A 166 -14.43 -15.67 25.87
C GLY A 166 -15.92 -15.47 25.61
N LEU A 167 -16.24 -14.84 24.47
CA LEU A 167 -17.62 -14.68 24.02
C LEU A 167 -18.14 -15.98 23.40
N SER A 168 -19.47 -16.10 23.33
CA SER A 168 -20.19 -17.28 22.84
C SER A 168 -19.80 -17.73 21.43
N ASP A 169 -19.30 -16.82 20.58
CA ASP A 169 -18.76 -17.15 19.25
C ASP A 169 -17.52 -18.07 19.34
N GLY A 170 -16.87 -18.13 20.51
CA GLY A 170 -15.73 -19.00 20.77
C GLY A 170 -16.08 -20.38 21.34
N LEU A 171 -17.32 -20.61 21.81
CA LEU A 171 -17.74 -21.88 22.40
C LEU A 171 -17.62 -23.09 21.45
N PRO A 172 -17.81 -22.97 20.12
CA PRO A 172 -17.55 -24.08 19.19
C PRO A 172 -16.13 -24.65 19.25
N TYR A 173 -15.12 -23.84 19.63
CA TYR A 173 -13.75 -24.32 19.79
C TYR A 173 -13.59 -25.25 20.99
N LEU A 174 -14.35 -25.03 22.07
CA LEU A 174 -14.38 -25.95 23.21
C LEU A 174 -15.03 -27.29 22.84
N ARG A 175 -16.11 -27.26 22.04
CA ARG A 175 -16.73 -28.51 21.52
C ARG A 175 -15.76 -29.29 20.65
N HIS A 176 -14.88 -28.63 19.92
CA HIS A 176 -13.88 -29.31 19.09
C HIS A 176 -12.91 -30.18 19.89
N ILE A 177 -12.56 -29.77 21.12
CA ILE A 177 -11.69 -30.54 22.01
C ILE A 177 -12.46 -31.35 23.09
N GLN A 178 -13.79 -31.45 22.98
CA GLN A 178 -14.61 -32.24 23.92
C GLN A 178 -14.11 -33.66 24.11
N PRO A 179 -13.67 -34.45 23.07
CA PRO A 179 -13.13 -35.78 23.27
C PRO A 179 -11.94 -35.80 24.23
N ALA A 180 -11.01 -34.86 24.10
CA ALA A 180 -9.87 -34.77 25.02
C ALA A 180 -10.30 -34.41 26.45
N LEU A 181 -11.25 -33.47 26.61
CA LEU A 181 -11.79 -33.10 27.92
C LEU A 181 -12.50 -34.28 28.60
N LEU A 182 -13.24 -35.08 27.84
CA LEU A 182 -13.91 -36.29 28.35
C LEU A 182 -12.90 -37.35 28.83
N ARG A 183 -11.79 -37.55 28.12
CA ARG A 183 -10.71 -38.44 28.56
C ARG A 183 -10.05 -37.95 29.85
N LEU A 184 -9.83 -36.65 29.95
CA LEU A 184 -9.23 -36.01 31.12
C LEU A 184 -10.14 -36.13 32.35
N THR A 185 -11.43 -35.87 32.25
CA THR A 185 -12.38 -36.03 33.38
C THR A 185 -12.49 -37.47 33.85
N LYS A 186 -12.38 -38.47 32.95
CA LYS A 186 -12.31 -39.91 33.33
C LYS A 186 -11.01 -40.25 34.07
N ARG A 187 -9.87 -39.65 33.64
CA ARG A 187 -8.55 -39.89 34.27
C ARG A 187 -8.42 -39.14 35.59
N PHE A 188 -9.04 -37.96 35.70
CA PHE A 188 -8.96 -37.07 36.85
C PHE A 188 -10.37 -36.69 37.33
N PRO A 189 -11.05 -37.51 38.15
CA PRO A 189 -12.46 -37.30 38.53
C PRO A 189 -12.75 -35.99 39.24
N GLY A 190 -11.75 -35.32 39.84
CA GLY A 190 -11.87 -34.02 40.49
C GLY A 190 -11.69 -32.81 39.54
N LEU A 191 -11.41 -33.04 38.26
CA LEU A 191 -11.18 -31.99 37.28
C LEU A 191 -12.49 -31.28 36.94
N ARG A 192 -12.47 -29.94 36.96
CA ARG A 192 -13.59 -29.08 36.57
C ARG A 192 -13.23 -28.26 35.34
N LEU A 193 -14.16 -28.12 34.38
CA LEU A 193 -14.07 -27.18 33.30
C LEU A 193 -14.86 -25.91 33.69
N LYS A 194 -14.19 -24.79 33.85
CA LYS A 194 -14.82 -23.49 34.10
C LYS A 194 -14.87 -22.65 32.84
N VAL A 195 -16.08 -22.25 32.43
CA VAL A 195 -16.34 -21.47 31.22
C VAL A 195 -16.89 -20.10 31.60
N VAL A 196 -16.11 -19.06 31.33
CA VAL A 196 -16.49 -17.66 31.56
C VAL A 196 -16.93 -17.05 30.24
N SER A 197 -18.25 -16.83 30.09
CA SER A 197 -18.83 -16.40 28.80
C SER A 197 -20.13 -15.60 29.01
N ASP A 198 -20.61 -14.95 27.91
CA ASP A 198 -21.93 -14.33 27.82
C ASP A 198 -23.05 -15.35 27.64
N LYS A 199 -22.74 -16.60 27.29
CA LYS A 199 -23.68 -17.71 27.20
C LYS A 199 -23.11 -18.98 27.85
N PRO A 200 -23.97 -19.82 28.46
CA PRO A 200 -23.54 -21.08 29.04
C PRO A 200 -23.12 -22.10 27.97
N LEU A 201 -22.21 -22.98 28.33
CA LEU A 201 -21.81 -24.16 27.58
C LEU A 201 -22.25 -25.42 28.32
N GLN A 202 -22.75 -26.42 27.57
CA GLN A 202 -22.96 -27.79 28.03
C GLN A 202 -22.17 -28.73 27.13
N LEU A 203 -21.49 -29.69 27.74
CA LEU A 203 -20.74 -30.75 27.07
C LEU A 203 -21.11 -32.10 27.71
N ASP A 204 -21.55 -33.04 26.90
CA ASP A 204 -21.94 -34.34 27.38
C ASP A 204 -20.75 -35.08 28.03
N GLY A 205 -20.94 -35.55 29.25
CA GLY A 205 -19.93 -36.26 30.02
C GLY A 205 -18.81 -35.42 30.62
N VAL A 206 -18.86 -34.07 30.50
CA VAL A 206 -17.90 -33.15 31.12
C VAL A 206 -18.62 -32.24 32.09
N THR A 207 -18.17 -32.18 33.35
CA THR A 207 -18.71 -31.22 34.33
C THR A 207 -18.25 -29.81 33.98
N VAL A 208 -19.20 -28.95 33.59
CA VAL A 208 -18.94 -27.53 33.20
C VAL A 208 -19.51 -26.59 34.24
N GLU A 209 -18.64 -25.79 34.87
CA GLU A 209 -19.00 -24.66 35.70
C GLU A 209 -19.10 -23.40 34.82
N ASN A 210 -20.31 -22.87 34.63
CA ASN A 210 -20.53 -21.67 33.82
C ASN A 210 -20.56 -20.43 34.70
N ALA A 211 -19.77 -19.40 34.34
CA ALA A 211 -19.80 -18.10 34.99
C ALA A 211 -20.03 -16.99 33.96
N PRO A 212 -20.87 -15.99 34.24
CA PRO A 212 -21.07 -14.87 33.35
C PRO A 212 -19.82 -13.98 33.33
N TRP A 213 -19.40 -13.57 32.13
CA TRP A 213 -18.30 -12.64 31.99
C TRP A 213 -18.72 -11.21 32.41
N ARG A 214 -17.95 -10.60 33.28
CA ARG A 214 -18.07 -9.19 33.66
C ARG A 214 -16.68 -8.64 33.86
N LEU A 215 -16.48 -7.35 33.51
CA LEU A 215 -15.17 -6.70 33.57
C LEU A 215 -14.65 -6.56 35.01
N ASP A 216 -15.54 -6.33 35.99
CA ASP A 216 -15.24 -6.19 37.40
C ASP A 216 -14.85 -7.50 38.09
N THR A 217 -15.29 -8.64 37.58
CA THR A 217 -15.00 -9.96 38.13
C THR A 217 -13.95 -10.75 37.33
N GLU A 218 -13.51 -10.21 36.17
CA GLU A 218 -12.62 -10.89 35.24
C GLU A 218 -11.31 -11.36 35.91
N GLN A 219 -10.67 -10.50 36.70
CA GLN A 219 -9.43 -10.82 37.42
C GLN A 219 -9.63 -12.02 38.36
N ALA A 220 -10.67 -12.01 39.21
CA ALA A 220 -10.94 -13.08 40.16
C ALA A 220 -11.26 -14.40 39.46
N LEU A 221 -12.03 -14.34 38.37
CA LEU A 221 -12.36 -15.51 37.57
C LEU A 221 -11.12 -16.13 36.90
N LEU A 222 -10.23 -15.28 36.32
CA LEU A 222 -8.99 -15.75 35.71
C LEU A 222 -8.04 -16.37 36.73
N SER A 223 -7.93 -15.75 37.94
CA SER A 223 -7.09 -16.29 39.02
C SER A 223 -7.59 -17.61 39.58
N SER A 224 -8.89 -17.95 39.38
CA SER A 224 -9.45 -19.25 39.76
C SER A 224 -9.09 -20.39 38.80
N PHE A 225 -8.45 -20.11 37.66
CA PHE A 225 -8.00 -21.13 36.72
C PHE A 225 -6.63 -21.68 37.13
N ASP A 226 -6.47 -22.98 37.15
CA ASP A 226 -5.18 -23.64 37.30
C ASP A 226 -4.48 -23.80 35.97
N ILE A 227 -5.25 -24.08 34.93
CA ILE A 227 -4.76 -24.24 33.55
C ILE A 227 -5.71 -23.46 32.63
N GLY A 228 -5.20 -22.49 31.91
CA GLY A 228 -5.95 -21.75 30.89
C GLY A 228 -5.88 -22.46 29.54
N ILE A 229 -6.99 -22.59 28.84
CA ILE A 229 -7.01 -23.24 27.53
C ILE A 229 -7.46 -22.28 26.41
N MET A 230 -6.79 -22.40 25.24
CA MET A 230 -7.17 -21.65 24.03
C MET A 230 -7.26 -22.56 22.81
N PRO A 231 -8.36 -23.36 22.70
CA PRO A 231 -8.59 -24.21 21.55
C PRO A 231 -9.02 -23.38 20.33
N LEU A 232 -8.47 -23.72 19.16
CA LEU A 232 -8.79 -23.18 17.86
C LEU A 232 -8.62 -24.28 16.81
N TRP A 233 -9.46 -24.35 15.79
CA TRP A 233 -9.11 -25.08 14.56
C TRP A 233 -8.31 -24.17 13.63
N ASP A 234 -7.51 -24.74 12.74
CA ASP A 234 -6.69 -23.98 11.80
C ASP A 234 -7.53 -23.47 10.62
N SER A 235 -7.55 -22.16 10.45
CA SER A 235 -8.22 -21.47 9.36
C SER A 235 -7.59 -20.09 9.13
N VAL A 236 -7.84 -19.49 7.95
CA VAL A 236 -7.40 -18.11 7.67
C VAL A 236 -7.97 -17.08 8.67
N TRP A 237 -9.10 -17.38 9.30
CA TRP A 237 -9.69 -16.55 10.35
C TRP A 237 -8.94 -16.67 11.67
N THR A 238 -8.71 -17.90 12.13
CA THR A 238 -8.07 -18.16 13.42
C THR A 238 -6.59 -17.84 13.42
N ARG A 239 -5.88 -18.01 12.30
CA ARG A 239 -4.50 -17.52 12.12
C ARG A 239 -4.38 -16.00 12.28
N GLY A 240 -5.46 -15.24 12.01
CA GLY A 240 -5.51 -13.80 12.22
C GLY A 240 -5.82 -13.36 13.65
N LYS A 241 -6.07 -14.27 14.59
CA LYS A 241 -6.28 -13.92 16.02
C LYS A 241 -4.95 -13.52 16.67
N CYS A 242 -5.02 -12.61 17.65
CA CYS A 242 -3.84 -12.04 18.32
C CYS A 242 -3.56 -12.60 19.72
N GLY A 243 -4.11 -13.76 20.07
CA GLY A 243 -3.74 -14.50 21.29
C GLY A 243 -4.13 -13.86 22.62
N TYR A 244 -5.04 -12.90 22.65
CA TYR A 244 -5.33 -12.09 23.83
C TYR A 244 -5.70 -12.93 25.07
N LYS A 245 -6.43 -14.04 24.93
CA LYS A 245 -6.73 -14.95 26.04
C LYS A 245 -5.47 -15.54 26.70
N ILE A 246 -4.48 -15.92 25.88
CA ILE A 246 -3.19 -16.43 26.39
C ILE A 246 -2.53 -15.35 27.24
N LEU A 247 -2.54 -14.09 26.76
CA LEU A 247 -1.96 -12.97 27.52
C LEU A 247 -2.71 -12.74 28.83
N GLN A 248 -4.03 -12.91 28.87
CA GLN A 248 -4.83 -12.79 30.10
C GLN A 248 -4.48 -13.90 31.11
N TYR A 249 -4.39 -15.16 30.65
CA TYR A 249 -3.98 -16.27 31.52
C TYR A 249 -2.57 -16.08 32.05
N MET A 250 -1.61 -15.78 31.17
CA MET A 250 -0.23 -15.48 31.56
C MET A 250 -0.14 -14.23 32.45
N GLY A 251 -0.99 -13.22 32.21
CA GLY A 251 -1.07 -12.00 33.00
C GLY A 251 -1.42 -12.23 34.47
N VAL A 252 -2.18 -13.26 34.79
CA VAL A 252 -2.46 -13.69 36.17
C VAL A 252 -1.57 -14.84 36.65
N GLY A 253 -0.61 -15.28 35.84
CA GLY A 253 0.30 -16.38 36.20
C GLY A 253 -0.32 -17.77 36.03
N THR A 254 -1.32 -17.95 35.18
CA THR A 254 -1.93 -19.25 34.90
C THR A 254 -1.16 -19.96 33.78
N ALA A 255 -0.82 -21.24 33.97
CA ALA A 255 -0.24 -22.08 32.93
C ALA A 255 -1.18 -22.25 31.74
N VAL A 256 -0.67 -22.29 30.52
CA VAL A 256 -1.48 -22.25 29.31
C VAL A 256 -1.26 -23.48 28.43
N VAL A 257 -2.36 -24.03 27.91
CA VAL A 257 -2.37 -24.95 26.78
C VAL A 257 -3.20 -24.36 25.63
N ALA A 258 -2.62 -24.23 24.44
CA ALA A 258 -3.31 -23.65 23.30
C ALA A 258 -3.13 -24.49 22.03
N SER A 259 -4.04 -24.32 21.07
CA SER A 259 -3.85 -24.90 19.74
C SER A 259 -2.61 -24.33 19.06
N ASP A 260 -1.85 -25.17 18.35
CA ASP A 260 -0.72 -24.81 17.52
C ASP A 260 -1.19 -24.10 16.23
N VAL A 261 -1.73 -22.89 16.40
CA VAL A 261 -2.36 -22.10 15.33
C VAL A 261 -1.98 -20.62 15.44
N GLY A 262 -1.47 -20.06 14.35
CA GLY A 262 -1.23 -18.63 14.20
C GLY A 262 -0.29 -18.06 15.26
N VAL A 263 -0.68 -16.97 15.94
CA VAL A 263 0.17 -16.29 16.91
C VAL A 263 0.44 -17.08 18.20
N ASN A 264 -0.35 -18.11 18.48
CA ASN A 264 -0.12 -18.95 19.67
C ASN A 264 1.31 -19.51 19.68
N ASN A 265 1.85 -19.85 18.50
CA ASN A 265 3.21 -20.35 18.32
C ASN A 265 4.30 -19.29 18.55
N ALA A 266 3.95 -18.02 18.46
CA ALA A 266 4.88 -16.93 18.75
C ALA A 266 4.86 -16.52 20.26
N ILE A 267 3.77 -16.83 20.96
CA ILE A 267 3.62 -16.52 22.39
C ILE A 267 4.10 -17.67 23.26
N ILE A 268 3.77 -18.93 22.87
CA ILE A 268 4.08 -20.11 23.66
C ILE A 268 5.36 -20.76 23.16
N THR A 269 6.33 -20.88 24.06
CA THR A 269 7.50 -21.76 23.91
C THR A 269 7.18 -23.07 24.65
N PRO A 270 6.94 -24.18 23.91
CA PRO A 270 6.55 -25.46 24.53
C PRO A 270 7.58 -25.94 25.57
N GLY A 271 7.09 -26.31 26.75
CA GLY A 271 7.95 -26.77 27.86
C GLY A 271 8.58 -25.66 28.71
N GLU A 272 8.39 -24.38 28.34
CA GLU A 272 8.92 -23.24 29.10
C GLU A 272 7.82 -22.40 29.76
N ASN A 273 6.81 -21.97 28.99
CA ASN A 273 5.74 -21.09 29.45
C ASN A 273 4.32 -21.60 29.09
N GLY A 274 4.22 -22.81 28.53
CA GLY A 274 2.97 -23.43 28.14
C GLY A 274 3.19 -24.65 27.25
N PHE A 275 2.08 -25.17 26.70
CA PHE A 275 2.09 -26.22 25.71
C PHE A 275 1.24 -25.86 24.49
N LEU A 276 1.64 -26.39 23.31
CA LEU A 276 0.90 -26.33 22.07
C LEU A 276 0.33 -27.72 21.75
N ALA A 277 -0.93 -27.77 21.33
CA ALA A 277 -1.66 -29.00 21.01
C ALA A 277 -2.24 -28.95 19.60
N ARG A 278 -2.05 -30.00 18.81
CA ARG A 278 -2.62 -30.19 17.45
C ARG A 278 -3.68 -31.31 17.43
N THR A 279 -3.45 -32.35 18.17
CA THR A 279 -4.28 -33.55 18.22
C THR A 279 -4.99 -33.70 19.56
N GLU A 280 -6.00 -34.57 19.63
CA GLU A 280 -6.64 -34.93 20.88
C GLU A 280 -5.62 -35.44 21.91
N GLU A 281 -4.66 -36.26 21.48
CA GLU A 281 -3.63 -36.82 22.34
C GLU A 281 -2.72 -35.72 22.93
N ASP A 282 -2.36 -34.71 22.11
CA ASP A 282 -1.57 -33.56 22.62
C ASP A 282 -2.31 -32.81 23.73
N TRP A 283 -3.62 -32.60 23.58
CA TRP A 283 -4.44 -31.96 24.60
C TRP A 283 -4.46 -32.79 25.89
N VAL A 284 -4.67 -34.09 25.79
CA VAL A 284 -4.69 -34.99 26.95
C VAL A 284 -3.34 -35.00 27.64
N LYS A 285 -2.24 -35.11 26.88
CA LYS A 285 -0.88 -35.15 27.42
C LYS A 285 -0.52 -33.81 28.08
N ALA A 286 -0.74 -32.69 27.40
CA ALA A 286 -0.37 -31.35 27.87
C ALA A 286 -1.13 -30.96 29.15
N ILE A 287 -2.45 -31.13 29.15
CA ILE A 287 -3.28 -30.82 30.32
C ILE A 287 -2.97 -31.81 31.45
N GLY A 288 -2.86 -33.10 31.14
CA GLY A 288 -2.53 -34.15 32.11
C GLY A 288 -1.19 -33.90 32.83
N SER A 289 -0.13 -33.57 32.08
CA SER A 289 1.16 -33.21 32.67
C SER A 289 1.09 -32.00 33.62
N LEU A 290 0.29 -30.99 33.27
CA LEU A 290 0.07 -29.84 34.13
C LEU A 290 -0.80 -30.15 35.34
N ILE A 291 -1.71 -31.15 35.28
CA ILE A 291 -2.48 -31.62 36.42
C ILE A 291 -1.56 -32.37 37.41
N GLU A 292 -0.71 -33.25 36.90
CA GLU A 292 0.16 -34.10 37.69
C GLU A 292 1.36 -33.37 38.28
N ASN A 293 1.77 -32.19 37.73
CA ASN A 293 2.98 -31.51 38.17
C ASN A 293 2.69 -30.05 38.54
N THR A 294 2.50 -29.82 39.84
CA THR A 294 2.25 -28.48 40.43
C THR A 294 3.38 -27.48 40.17
N GLU A 295 4.64 -27.94 40.32
CA GLU A 295 5.81 -27.07 40.10
C GLU A 295 5.90 -26.63 38.61
N MET A 296 5.66 -27.54 37.68
CA MET A 296 5.60 -27.20 36.25
C MET A 296 4.50 -26.14 35.98
N ARG A 297 3.32 -26.32 36.55
CA ARG A 297 2.19 -25.37 36.43
C ARG A 297 2.59 -24.00 36.92
N LYS A 298 3.19 -23.91 38.11
CA LYS A 298 3.68 -22.66 38.73
C LYS A 298 4.76 -22.02 37.86
N ASN A 299 5.77 -22.79 37.46
CA ASN A 299 6.88 -22.29 36.66
C ASN A 299 6.40 -21.74 35.31
N PHE A 300 5.49 -22.43 34.61
CA PHE A 300 4.90 -21.95 33.37
C PHE A 300 4.11 -20.65 33.56
N GLY A 301 3.34 -20.56 34.64
CA GLY A 301 2.60 -19.36 34.98
C GLY A 301 3.52 -18.17 35.22
N LEU A 302 4.59 -18.34 35.99
CA LEU A 302 5.58 -17.29 36.31
C LEU A 302 6.35 -16.84 35.04
N ARG A 303 6.83 -17.79 34.22
CA ARG A 303 7.50 -17.47 32.95
C ARG A 303 6.56 -16.81 31.95
N GLY A 304 5.29 -17.26 31.91
CA GLY A 304 4.26 -16.62 31.12
C GLY A 304 4.03 -15.16 31.56
N ARG A 305 3.94 -14.91 32.86
CA ARG A 305 3.82 -13.57 33.43
C ARG A 305 5.00 -12.68 33.05
N GLN A 306 6.22 -13.16 33.21
CA GLN A 306 7.43 -12.43 32.83
C GLN A 306 7.42 -12.06 31.34
N LEU A 307 7.08 -13.00 30.44
CA LEU A 307 6.97 -12.73 29.02
C LEU A 307 5.98 -11.59 28.72
N VAL A 308 4.83 -11.59 29.40
CA VAL A 308 3.80 -10.56 29.20
C VAL A 308 4.28 -9.20 29.68
N GLU A 309 4.98 -9.12 30.82
CA GLU A 309 5.60 -7.89 31.34
C GLU A 309 6.59 -7.30 30.34
N GLU A 310 7.46 -8.13 29.78
CA GLU A 310 8.54 -7.70 28.90
C GLU A 310 8.05 -7.30 27.51
N ARG A 311 7.10 -8.04 26.91
CA ARG A 311 6.80 -7.93 25.48
C ARG A 311 5.37 -7.52 25.14
N TYR A 312 4.42 -7.73 26.05
CA TYR A 312 2.99 -7.55 25.78
C TYR A 312 2.31 -6.57 26.74
N SER A 313 3.10 -5.81 27.53
CA SER A 313 2.58 -4.78 28.41
C SER A 313 2.00 -3.61 27.61
N LEU A 314 1.02 -2.92 28.20
CA LEU A 314 0.41 -1.73 27.62
C LEU A 314 1.45 -0.62 27.38
N GLU A 315 2.47 -0.55 28.24
CA GLU A 315 3.55 0.42 28.12
C GLU A 315 4.42 0.15 26.89
N ALA A 316 4.89 -1.08 26.70
CA ALA A 316 5.69 -1.48 25.53
C ALA A 316 4.92 -1.22 24.22
N PHE A 317 3.63 -1.56 24.19
CA PHE A 317 2.75 -1.30 23.03
C PHE A 317 2.65 0.19 22.73
N THR A 318 2.33 1.01 23.74
CA THR A 318 2.09 2.44 23.54
C THR A 318 3.37 3.20 23.17
N GLN A 319 4.53 2.80 23.70
CA GLN A 319 5.83 3.34 23.30
C GLN A 319 6.14 3.02 21.83
N GLY A 320 6.00 1.75 21.40
CA GLY A 320 6.21 1.33 20.01
C GLY A 320 5.26 2.05 19.03
N TYR A 321 4.00 2.18 19.42
CA TYR A 321 3.01 2.88 18.59
C TYR A 321 3.28 4.39 18.52
N ALA A 322 3.65 5.03 19.64
CA ALA A 322 4.03 6.44 19.68
C ALA A 322 5.27 6.72 18.82
N GLY A 323 6.24 5.83 18.82
CA GLY A 323 7.40 5.88 17.93
C GLY A 323 6.99 5.91 16.46
N LEU A 324 6.11 5.00 16.04
CA LEU A 324 5.57 4.96 14.68
C LEU A 324 4.77 6.23 14.34
N MET A 325 3.90 6.69 15.25
CA MET A 325 3.14 7.92 15.05
C MET A 325 4.05 9.13 14.82
N ARG A 326 5.10 9.29 15.62
CA ARG A 326 6.09 10.37 15.46
C ARG A 326 6.85 10.25 14.15
N GLU A 327 7.28 9.05 13.78
CA GLU A 327 7.94 8.80 12.48
C GLU A 327 7.06 9.19 11.31
N ILE A 328 5.79 8.79 11.32
CA ILE A 328 4.85 9.10 10.24
C ILE A 328 4.50 10.60 10.24
N ALA A 329 4.38 11.23 11.42
CA ALA A 329 4.14 12.67 11.54
C ALA A 329 5.34 13.51 11.05
N ALA A 330 6.56 13.07 11.31
CA ALA A 330 7.80 13.75 10.90
C ALA A 330 8.12 13.59 9.41
N ARG A 331 7.45 12.67 8.70
CA ARG A 331 7.67 12.55 7.24
C ARG A 331 7.31 13.87 6.58
N PRO A 332 8.24 14.47 5.79
CA PRO A 332 7.93 15.65 5.01
C PRO A 332 6.67 15.36 4.19
N GLU A 333 5.81 16.36 4.07
CA GLU A 333 4.62 16.27 3.24
C GLU A 333 5.05 15.90 1.82
N GLN A 334 5.06 14.60 1.52
CA GLN A 334 5.06 14.21 0.11
C GLN A 334 3.80 14.86 -0.45
N VAL A 335 3.96 15.77 -1.40
CA VAL A 335 2.81 16.39 -2.09
C VAL A 335 1.84 15.26 -2.36
N PRO A 336 0.63 15.29 -1.78
CA PRO A 336 -0.25 14.17 -1.88
C PRO A 336 -0.48 13.93 -3.36
N VAL A 337 0.15 12.88 -3.87
CA VAL A 337 -0.25 12.35 -5.17
C VAL A 337 -1.68 11.91 -4.91
N SER A 338 -2.61 12.72 -5.40
CA SER A 338 -4.04 12.56 -5.13
C SER A 338 -4.40 11.09 -5.35
N THR A 339 -5.14 10.48 -4.43
CA THR A 339 -5.59 9.08 -4.56
C THR A 339 -6.52 8.89 -5.75
N VAL A 340 -7.14 9.95 -6.21
CA VAL A 340 -7.85 10.01 -7.49
C VAL A 340 -6.86 9.80 -8.64
N ASP A 341 -5.62 10.28 -8.49
CA ASP A 341 -4.56 10.08 -9.48
C ASP A 341 -3.92 8.66 -9.40
N ARG A 342 -3.95 7.99 -8.24
CA ARG A 342 -3.51 6.59 -8.09
C ARG A 342 -4.58 5.57 -8.45
N ALA A 343 -5.83 5.94 -8.26
CA ALA A 343 -6.99 5.20 -8.76
C ALA A 343 -7.41 5.76 -10.12
N VAL A 344 -6.47 6.04 -11.01
CA VAL A 344 -6.81 6.19 -12.41
C VAL A 344 -7.33 4.82 -12.84
N MET A 345 -8.64 4.68 -12.77
CA MET A 345 -9.29 3.52 -13.33
C MET A 345 -8.97 3.59 -14.81
N ARG A 346 -8.01 2.77 -15.23
CA ARG A 346 -7.45 2.76 -16.58
C ARG A 346 -8.38 2.03 -17.52
N TRP A 347 -9.63 2.50 -17.59
CA TRP A 347 -10.51 2.17 -18.70
C TRP A 347 -10.34 3.23 -19.80
N ASN A 348 -10.57 2.87 -21.01
CA ASN A 348 -10.70 3.79 -22.11
C ASN A 348 -11.89 3.34 -22.98
N PHE A 349 -13.02 4.04 -22.82
CA PHE A 349 -14.24 3.82 -23.60
C PHE A 349 -14.37 4.82 -24.77
N SER A 350 -13.28 5.49 -25.13
CA SER A 350 -13.25 6.43 -26.24
C SER A 350 -12.88 5.74 -27.56
N SER A 351 -13.08 6.43 -28.67
CA SER A 351 -12.61 5.99 -29.99
C SER A 351 -11.09 5.75 -30.06
N ARG A 352 -10.31 6.43 -29.20
CA ARG A 352 -8.85 6.23 -29.11
C ARG A 352 -8.44 4.92 -28.41
N ALA A 353 -9.35 4.19 -27.80
CA ALA A 353 -9.02 2.93 -27.13
C ALA A 353 -8.34 1.93 -28.08
N ARG A 354 -8.75 1.89 -29.36
CA ARG A 354 -8.15 1.01 -30.38
C ARG A 354 -6.70 1.40 -30.70
N GLU A 355 -6.40 2.71 -30.76
CA GLU A 355 -5.06 3.23 -31.02
C GLU A 355 -4.09 2.92 -29.88
N LEU A 356 -4.61 2.81 -28.66
CA LEU A 356 -3.86 2.57 -27.42
C LEU A 356 -3.89 1.10 -26.98
N SER A 357 -4.29 0.19 -27.84
CA SER A 357 -4.43 -1.25 -27.56
C SER A 357 -3.70 -2.10 -28.59
N GLY A 358 -3.33 -3.31 -28.19
CA GLY A 358 -2.74 -4.31 -29.08
C GLY A 358 -1.25 -4.09 -29.38
N GLY A 359 -0.52 -3.21 -28.68
CA GLY A 359 0.92 -3.01 -28.86
C GLY A 359 1.74 -4.10 -28.16
N ASP A 360 2.89 -4.44 -28.74
CA ASP A 360 3.89 -5.29 -28.10
C ASP A 360 4.74 -4.48 -27.12
N ALA A 361 4.98 -3.19 -27.45
CA ALA A 361 5.58 -2.25 -26.54
C ALA A 361 4.86 -0.89 -26.55
N ILE A 362 4.92 -0.21 -25.40
CA ILE A 362 4.26 1.06 -25.17
C ILE A 362 5.28 2.07 -24.65
N VAL A 363 5.53 3.13 -25.42
CA VAL A 363 6.39 4.24 -24.99
C VAL A 363 5.51 5.30 -24.34
N ILE A 364 5.60 5.41 -23.02
CA ILE A 364 4.92 6.46 -22.24
C ILE A 364 5.92 7.55 -21.88
N SER A 365 5.57 8.80 -22.09
CA SER A 365 6.45 9.93 -21.77
C SER A 365 5.69 11.15 -21.28
N VAL A 366 6.32 11.93 -20.37
CA VAL A 366 5.91 13.32 -20.22
C VAL A 366 6.07 14.06 -21.55
N PRO A 367 5.24 15.07 -21.84
CA PRO A 367 5.46 15.90 -23.03
C PRO A 367 6.89 16.44 -23.04
N LYS A 368 7.54 16.39 -24.21
CA LYS A 368 8.88 16.97 -24.46
C LYS A 368 10.08 16.21 -23.84
N SER A 369 9.91 14.95 -23.48
CA SER A 369 11.01 14.08 -23.02
C SER A 369 11.75 13.35 -24.16
N GLY A 370 11.69 13.82 -25.40
CA GLY A 370 12.42 13.21 -26.51
C GLY A 370 11.67 12.08 -27.25
N ARG A 371 10.36 11.90 -27.00
CA ARG A 371 9.54 10.85 -27.64
C ARG A 371 9.65 10.85 -29.18
N THR A 372 9.72 12.02 -29.81
CA THR A 372 9.87 12.12 -31.25
C THR A 372 11.22 11.55 -31.72
N TRP A 373 12.28 11.82 -30.98
CA TRP A 373 13.61 11.29 -31.28
C TRP A 373 13.64 9.75 -31.21
N VAL A 374 13.16 9.19 -30.09
CA VAL A 374 13.03 7.73 -29.93
C VAL A 374 12.16 7.13 -31.05
N ARG A 375 11.04 7.77 -31.40
CA ARG A 375 10.21 7.34 -32.51
C ARG A 375 10.95 7.35 -33.85
N THR A 376 11.65 8.43 -34.17
CA THR A 376 12.40 8.56 -35.42
C THR A 376 13.47 7.48 -35.54
N PHE A 377 14.24 7.24 -34.48
CA PHE A 377 15.22 6.16 -34.44
C PHE A 377 14.58 4.79 -34.69
N LEU A 378 13.56 4.43 -33.93
CA LEU A 378 12.91 3.13 -34.07
C LEU A 378 12.25 2.95 -35.44
N CYS A 379 11.62 4.00 -35.98
CA CYS A 379 11.04 3.96 -37.31
C CYS A 379 12.11 3.81 -38.40
N ALA A 380 13.22 4.54 -38.29
CA ALA A 380 14.34 4.44 -39.25
C ALA A 380 14.96 3.04 -39.21
N TYR A 381 15.20 2.49 -38.00
CA TYR A 381 15.73 1.15 -37.82
C TYR A 381 14.84 0.08 -38.47
N PHE A 382 13.57 0.02 -38.12
CA PHE A 382 12.68 -1.01 -38.62
C PHE A 382 12.36 -0.84 -40.12
N CYS A 383 12.29 0.39 -40.64
CA CYS A 383 12.13 0.63 -42.08
C CYS A 383 13.35 0.11 -42.85
N LYS A 384 14.56 0.48 -42.45
CA LYS A 384 15.81 0.07 -43.12
C LYS A 384 15.97 -1.46 -43.08
N ARG A 385 15.77 -2.06 -41.89
CA ARG A 385 15.86 -3.52 -41.71
C ARG A 385 14.88 -4.30 -42.61
N THR A 386 13.74 -3.73 -42.90
CA THR A 386 12.69 -4.40 -43.70
C THR A 386 12.64 -3.96 -45.15
N GLY A 387 13.59 -3.12 -45.59
CA GLY A 387 13.65 -2.59 -46.96
C GLY A 387 12.47 -1.66 -47.32
N ARG A 388 11.85 -1.00 -46.33
CA ARG A 388 10.67 -0.15 -46.56
C ARG A 388 11.02 1.33 -46.55
N PRO A 389 10.25 2.17 -47.26
CA PRO A 389 10.42 3.61 -47.19
C PRO A 389 10.13 4.09 -45.76
N PHE A 390 10.88 5.11 -45.31
CA PHE A 390 10.73 5.69 -43.99
C PHE A 390 9.34 6.27 -43.76
N THR A 391 8.77 5.97 -42.61
CA THR A 391 7.53 6.59 -42.13
C THR A 391 7.55 6.73 -40.60
N LEU A 392 6.96 7.79 -40.05
CA LEU A 392 6.77 7.99 -38.61
C LEU A 392 5.53 7.26 -38.06
N ARG A 393 4.86 6.43 -38.84
CA ARG A 393 3.67 5.66 -38.43
C ARG A 393 4.06 4.22 -38.10
N PRO A 394 4.23 3.85 -36.82
CA PRO A 394 4.68 2.50 -36.43
C PRO A 394 3.68 1.39 -36.79
N ASP A 395 2.40 1.74 -36.90
CA ASP A 395 1.32 0.84 -37.35
C ASP A 395 1.46 0.37 -38.81
N SER A 396 2.28 1.08 -39.61
CA SER A 396 2.60 0.68 -40.99
C SER A 396 3.54 -0.53 -41.08
N TYR A 397 4.14 -0.97 -39.96
CA TYR A 397 5.08 -2.10 -39.95
C TYR A 397 4.46 -3.43 -39.55
N ASN A 398 3.17 -3.56 -39.52
CA ASN A 398 2.45 -4.73 -39.02
C ASN A 398 2.88 -6.01 -39.77
N GLN A 399 4.07 -6.51 -39.43
CA GLN A 399 4.66 -7.73 -39.98
C GLN A 399 5.10 -8.67 -38.85
N PRO A 400 5.07 -10.00 -39.08
CA PRO A 400 5.66 -10.95 -38.16
C PRO A 400 7.12 -10.59 -37.86
N GLY A 401 7.50 -10.53 -36.58
CA GLY A 401 8.85 -10.20 -36.13
C GLY A 401 9.19 -8.71 -35.98
N ILE A 402 8.23 -7.80 -36.24
CA ILE A 402 8.37 -6.37 -35.94
C ILE A 402 7.41 -5.98 -34.82
N PRO A 403 7.89 -5.42 -33.69
CA PRO A 403 7.03 -5.06 -32.59
C PRO A 403 6.09 -3.91 -32.96
N ARG A 404 4.83 -4.05 -32.63
CA ARG A 404 3.86 -2.96 -32.73
C ARG A 404 4.07 -1.97 -31.60
N LEU A 405 4.50 -0.76 -31.93
CA LEU A 405 4.84 0.28 -30.98
C LEU A 405 3.69 1.27 -30.76
N ILE A 406 3.30 1.46 -29.52
CA ILE A 406 2.32 2.48 -29.12
C ILE A 406 3.05 3.64 -28.44
N PHE A 407 2.80 4.87 -28.89
CA PHE A 407 3.36 6.08 -28.28
C PHE A 407 2.27 6.90 -27.60
N SER A 408 2.36 7.13 -26.31
CA SER A 408 1.36 7.86 -25.55
C SER A 408 1.97 8.88 -24.58
N HIS A 409 1.25 9.97 -24.32
CA HIS A 409 1.47 10.84 -23.16
C HIS A 409 0.54 10.49 -21.99
N ASP A 410 -0.33 9.51 -22.17
CA ASP A 410 -1.15 8.87 -21.15
C ASP A 410 -1.76 9.90 -20.16
N LEU A 411 -1.42 9.76 -18.87
CA LEU A 411 -1.92 10.63 -17.80
C LEU A 411 -1.55 12.10 -18.00
N ALA A 412 -0.39 12.42 -18.59
CA ALA A 412 -0.02 13.79 -18.89
C ALA A 412 -1.01 14.44 -19.86
N GLU A 413 -1.36 13.74 -20.94
CA GLU A 413 -2.33 14.25 -21.92
C GLU A 413 -3.74 14.31 -21.34
N GLN A 414 -4.12 13.33 -20.53
CA GLN A 414 -5.37 13.31 -19.78
C GLN A 414 -5.52 14.54 -18.87
N ARG A 415 -4.47 14.93 -18.16
CA ARG A 415 -4.45 16.12 -17.29
C ARG A 415 -4.51 17.43 -18.09
N MET A 416 -3.73 17.51 -19.15
CA MET A 416 -3.57 18.73 -19.92
C MET A 416 -4.73 19.02 -20.86
N LYS A 417 -5.29 18.02 -21.54
CA LYS A 417 -6.24 18.18 -22.64
C LYS A 417 -7.67 17.74 -22.34
N ALA A 418 -7.87 16.79 -21.41
CA ALA A 418 -9.17 16.17 -21.21
C ALA A 418 -10.18 17.14 -20.59
N ARG A 419 -11.35 17.28 -21.23
CA ARG A 419 -12.56 17.86 -20.65
C ARG A 419 -13.19 16.86 -19.67
N LEU A 420 -14.20 17.27 -18.90
CA LEU A 420 -14.83 16.42 -17.89
C LEU A 420 -15.25 15.04 -18.46
N TRP A 421 -15.96 15.04 -19.58
CA TRP A 421 -16.40 13.79 -20.24
C TRP A 421 -15.25 12.94 -20.81
N ASP A 422 -14.18 13.57 -21.30
CA ASP A 422 -12.98 12.85 -21.75
C ASP A 422 -12.28 12.18 -20.57
N ARG A 423 -12.30 12.82 -19.40
CA ARG A 423 -11.75 12.24 -18.14
C ARG A 423 -12.57 11.03 -17.69
N VAL A 424 -13.89 11.14 -17.70
CA VAL A 424 -14.80 10.05 -17.35
C VAL A 424 -14.61 8.86 -18.29
N ARG A 425 -14.41 9.09 -19.59
CA ARG A 425 -14.18 8.03 -20.58
C ARG A 425 -12.75 7.51 -20.64
N GLY A 426 -11.80 8.14 -19.93
CA GLY A 426 -10.39 7.79 -19.96
C GLY A 426 -9.71 7.96 -21.32
N LYS A 427 -10.12 8.94 -22.11
CA LYS A 427 -9.80 9.12 -23.55
C LYS A 427 -8.32 9.01 -23.91
N TYR A 428 -7.44 9.47 -23.04
CA TYR A 428 -6.00 9.50 -23.29
C TYR A 428 -5.22 8.42 -22.52
N LEU A 429 -5.91 7.63 -21.67
CA LEU A 429 -5.28 6.63 -20.84
C LEU A 429 -5.04 5.33 -21.61
N VAL A 430 -3.85 4.78 -21.45
CA VAL A 430 -3.56 3.41 -21.88
C VAL A 430 -4.30 2.45 -20.96
N PRO A 431 -5.12 1.51 -21.48
CA PRO A 431 -5.86 0.57 -20.65
C PRO A 431 -4.96 -0.29 -19.76
N ALA A 432 -5.40 -0.60 -18.54
CA ALA A 432 -4.61 -1.38 -17.57
C ALA A 432 -4.16 -2.74 -18.11
N ARG A 433 -5.00 -3.40 -18.91
CA ARG A 433 -4.68 -4.68 -19.54
C ARG A 433 -3.49 -4.58 -20.50
N GLU A 434 -3.36 -3.47 -21.23
CA GLU A 434 -2.27 -3.25 -22.18
C GLU A 434 -0.95 -3.03 -21.46
N LEU A 435 -0.96 -2.26 -20.35
CA LEU A 435 0.21 -2.03 -19.49
C LEU A 435 0.71 -3.32 -18.80
N THR A 436 -0.15 -4.32 -18.67
CA THR A 436 0.24 -5.62 -18.09
C THR A 436 0.79 -6.57 -19.15
N ARG A 437 0.30 -6.45 -20.39
CA ARG A 437 0.65 -7.34 -21.51
C ARG A 437 1.91 -6.90 -22.24
N ALA A 438 2.00 -5.61 -22.57
CA ALA A 438 3.06 -5.04 -23.37
C ALA A 438 4.29 -4.67 -22.52
N HIS A 439 5.47 -4.60 -23.14
CA HIS A 439 6.64 -3.98 -22.52
C HIS A 439 6.43 -2.46 -22.44
N VAL A 440 6.61 -1.84 -21.27
CA VAL A 440 6.42 -0.40 -21.06
C VAL A 440 7.77 0.30 -20.98
N ILE A 441 8.02 1.20 -21.90
CA ILE A 441 9.19 2.08 -21.91
C ILE A 441 8.74 3.43 -21.38
N PHE A 442 9.25 3.79 -20.19
CA PHE A 442 8.95 5.04 -19.53
C PHE A 442 10.05 6.07 -19.81
N LEU A 443 9.81 6.93 -20.80
CA LEU A 443 10.75 7.96 -21.22
C LEU A 443 10.60 9.21 -20.38
N VAL A 444 11.62 9.55 -19.61
CA VAL A 444 11.67 10.66 -18.66
C VAL A 444 12.70 11.71 -19.05
N ARG A 445 12.53 12.92 -18.55
CA ARG A 445 13.43 14.06 -18.69
C ARG A 445 13.36 14.94 -17.46
N ASP A 446 14.41 15.71 -17.16
CA ASP A 446 14.38 16.73 -16.12
C ASP A 446 13.10 17.58 -16.24
N PRO A 447 12.25 17.65 -15.21
CA PRO A 447 10.99 18.38 -15.27
C PRO A 447 11.15 19.87 -15.65
N ARG A 448 12.27 20.49 -15.32
CA ARG A 448 12.60 21.88 -15.67
C ARG A 448 12.77 22.05 -17.18
N ASP A 449 13.55 21.18 -17.79
CA ASP A 449 13.77 21.16 -19.24
C ASP A 449 12.53 20.75 -20.02
N ALA A 450 11.79 19.78 -19.49
CA ALA A 450 10.52 19.35 -20.06
C ALA A 450 9.49 20.46 -20.05
N PHE A 451 9.41 21.24 -18.93
CA PHE A 451 8.54 22.40 -18.80
C PHE A 451 8.89 23.48 -19.82
N VAL A 452 10.15 23.93 -19.89
CA VAL A 452 10.57 24.97 -20.85
C VAL A 452 10.25 24.56 -22.27
N SER A 453 10.51 23.31 -22.62
CA SER A 453 10.19 22.79 -23.95
C SER A 453 8.67 22.71 -24.22
N LEU A 454 7.86 22.51 -23.18
CA LEU A 454 6.38 22.57 -23.25
C LEU A 454 5.90 24.02 -23.42
N TYR A 455 6.45 24.95 -22.66
CA TYR A 455 6.17 26.39 -22.76
C TYR A 455 6.37 26.89 -24.19
N MET A 456 7.55 26.62 -24.78
CA MET A 456 7.86 27.01 -26.14
C MET A 456 6.89 26.41 -27.17
N GLN A 457 6.46 25.17 -26.97
CA GLN A 457 5.45 24.57 -27.84
C GLN A 457 4.10 25.29 -27.73
N LEU A 458 3.66 25.63 -26.54
CA LEU A 458 2.37 26.27 -26.30
C LEU A 458 2.33 27.69 -26.86
N VAL A 459 3.42 28.43 -26.71
CA VAL A 459 3.51 29.83 -27.13
C VAL A 459 3.76 29.98 -28.65
N HIS A 460 4.75 29.23 -29.18
CA HIS A 460 5.25 29.48 -30.54
C HIS A 460 4.76 28.51 -31.60
N ARG A 461 4.19 27.34 -31.21
CA ARG A 461 3.96 26.27 -32.18
C ARG A 461 2.51 25.79 -32.32
N THR A 462 1.73 25.79 -31.26
CA THR A 462 0.40 25.21 -31.25
C THR A 462 -0.66 26.29 -31.43
N GLU A 463 -1.31 26.34 -32.60
CA GLU A 463 -2.39 27.32 -32.88
C GLU A 463 -3.58 27.15 -31.96
N GLU A 464 -3.94 25.90 -31.67
CA GLU A 464 -5.04 25.53 -30.79
C GLU A 464 -4.81 25.92 -29.33
N THR A 465 -3.61 26.46 -28.99
CA THR A 465 -3.36 26.97 -27.64
C THR A 465 -4.25 28.19 -27.41
N PRO A 466 -5.09 28.17 -26.35
CA PRO A 466 -5.91 29.33 -26.02
C PRO A 466 -5.07 30.58 -25.86
N GLN A 467 -5.54 31.74 -26.37
CA GLN A 467 -4.81 32.99 -26.36
C GLN A 467 -4.31 33.39 -24.98
N ARG A 468 -5.15 33.18 -23.95
CA ARG A 468 -4.79 33.40 -22.52
C ARG A 468 -3.56 32.59 -22.03
N LEU A 469 -3.18 31.50 -22.71
CA LEU A 469 -1.97 30.75 -22.35
C LEU A 469 -0.76 31.22 -23.16
N LYS A 470 -0.97 31.76 -24.35
CA LYS A 470 0.09 32.34 -25.18
C LYS A 470 0.62 33.65 -24.59
N GLU A 471 -0.24 34.38 -23.85
CA GLU A 471 0.08 35.66 -23.21
C GLU A 471 0.78 35.50 -21.85
N LYS A 472 0.82 34.28 -21.30
CA LYS A 472 1.51 34.01 -20.03
C LYS A 472 3.03 34.06 -20.18
N SER A 473 3.71 34.66 -19.21
CA SER A 473 5.16 34.53 -19.06
C SER A 473 5.57 33.07 -18.74
N ALA A 474 6.84 32.78 -18.91
CA ALA A 474 7.36 31.44 -18.50
C ALA A 474 7.15 31.20 -17.02
N GLY A 475 7.36 32.22 -16.16
CA GLY A 475 7.18 32.13 -14.73
C GLY A 475 5.73 31.90 -14.31
N ASP A 476 4.76 32.58 -14.96
CA ASP A 476 3.34 32.37 -14.68
C ASP A 476 2.88 30.98 -15.09
N LEU A 477 3.35 30.49 -16.24
CA LEU A 477 3.00 29.14 -16.69
C LEU A 477 3.71 28.06 -15.87
N LEU A 478 4.92 28.33 -15.35
CA LEU A 478 5.65 27.42 -14.46
C LEU A 478 4.83 27.09 -13.20
N ARG A 479 4.08 28.07 -12.69
CA ARG A 479 3.23 27.94 -11.50
C ARG A 479 1.82 27.45 -11.80
N ASP A 480 1.47 27.30 -13.08
CA ASP A 480 0.12 26.86 -13.48
C ASP A 480 -0.15 25.42 -13.02
N SER A 481 -1.30 25.21 -12.40
CA SER A 481 -1.69 23.91 -11.80
C SER A 481 -1.86 22.77 -12.82
N ARG A 482 -2.07 23.11 -14.10
CA ARG A 482 -2.35 22.15 -15.18
C ARG A 482 -1.16 21.94 -16.12
N TYR A 483 -0.41 23.00 -16.42
CA TYR A 483 0.68 22.99 -17.39
C TYR A 483 2.05 23.17 -16.73
N GLY A 484 2.10 23.61 -15.49
CA GLY A 484 3.33 23.94 -14.77
C GLY A 484 4.11 22.71 -14.28
N ILE A 485 5.27 23.01 -13.68
CA ILE A 485 6.23 22.00 -13.24
C ILE A 485 5.65 21.02 -12.22
N ILE A 486 4.79 21.49 -11.31
CA ILE A 486 4.13 20.64 -10.31
C ILE A 486 3.23 19.59 -10.99
N SER A 487 2.56 19.93 -12.10
CA SER A 487 1.76 18.97 -12.86
C SER A 487 2.62 17.88 -13.52
N ILE A 488 3.81 18.25 -14.00
CA ILE A 488 4.79 17.31 -14.58
C ILE A 488 5.29 16.36 -13.50
N ILE A 489 5.74 16.89 -12.35
CA ILE A 489 6.23 16.11 -11.21
C ILE A 489 5.15 15.14 -10.71
N LYS A 490 3.92 15.60 -10.50
CA LYS A 490 2.80 14.75 -10.10
C LYS A 490 2.54 13.62 -11.09
N THR A 491 2.67 13.89 -12.38
CA THR A 491 2.48 12.87 -13.42
C THR A 491 3.58 11.81 -13.36
N MET A 492 4.84 12.24 -13.24
CA MET A 492 5.99 11.34 -13.11
C MET A 492 5.87 10.45 -11.87
N ASN A 493 5.58 11.05 -10.72
CA ASN A 493 5.39 10.31 -9.46
C ASN A 493 4.23 9.29 -9.54
N CYS A 494 3.11 9.65 -10.20
CA CYS A 494 2.00 8.72 -10.43
C CYS A 494 2.42 7.52 -11.26
N TRP A 495 3.13 7.73 -12.36
CA TRP A 495 3.60 6.65 -13.20
C TRP A 495 4.62 5.76 -12.48
N PHE A 496 5.57 6.38 -11.76
CA PHE A 496 6.55 5.61 -11.02
C PHE A 496 5.90 4.75 -9.93
N ALA A 497 4.95 5.31 -9.18
CA ALA A 497 4.20 4.56 -8.17
C ALA A 497 3.37 3.41 -8.78
N GLU A 498 2.90 3.56 -10.03
CA GLU A 498 2.12 2.54 -10.72
C GLU A 498 3.00 1.47 -11.38
N PHE A 499 4.17 1.86 -11.90
CA PHE A 499 4.99 0.99 -12.73
C PHE A 499 6.22 0.41 -12.03
N ALA A 500 6.73 1.05 -10.97
CA ALA A 500 8.01 0.68 -10.34
C ALA A 500 8.09 -0.78 -9.84
N HIS A 501 6.95 -1.42 -9.59
CA HIS A 501 6.88 -2.81 -9.13
C HIS A 501 6.67 -3.83 -10.28
N ARG A 502 6.58 -3.37 -11.53
CA ARG A 502 6.32 -4.23 -12.70
C ARG A 502 7.62 -4.65 -13.35
N ARG A 503 7.73 -5.94 -13.68
CA ARG A 503 8.93 -6.49 -14.34
C ARG A 503 9.05 -6.13 -15.83
N ASN A 504 7.94 -5.71 -16.45
CA ASN A 504 7.86 -5.35 -17.87
C ASN A 504 8.03 -3.84 -18.11
N VAL A 505 8.76 -3.13 -17.25
CA VAL A 505 8.96 -1.68 -17.34
C VAL A 505 10.45 -1.34 -17.41
N THR A 506 10.82 -0.52 -18.39
CA THR A 506 12.15 0.07 -18.52
C THR A 506 12.04 1.59 -18.41
N VAL A 507 12.85 2.21 -17.57
CA VAL A 507 12.95 3.67 -17.48
C VAL A 507 14.12 4.13 -18.38
N LEU A 508 13.83 5.06 -19.29
CA LEU A 508 14.79 5.61 -20.24
C LEU A 508 14.92 7.12 -20.00
N HIS A 509 16.10 7.58 -19.63
CA HIS A 509 16.38 8.98 -19.38
C HIS A 509 16.80 9.68 -20.68
N TYR A 510 16.19 10.83 -20.97
CA TYR A 510 16.55 11.66 -22.11
C TYR A 510 18.02 12.08 -22.08
N GLU A 511 18.52 12.41 -20.90
CA GLU A 511 19.90 12.83 -20.67
C GLU A 511 20.90 11.70 -20.98
N SER A 512 20.55 10.47 -20.61
CA SER A 512 21.36 9.28 -20.94
C SER A 512 21.38 9.00 -22.46
N LEU A 513 20.23 9.18 -23.13
CA LEU A 513 20.16 9.10 -24.59
C LEU A 513 21.05 10.15 -25.23
N ARG A 514 21.14 11.37 -24.70
CA ARG A 514 21.97 12.46 -25.24
C ARG A 514 23.46 12.23 -25.03
N SER A 515 23.84 11.72 -23.86
CA SER A 515 25.27 11.49 -23.52
C SER A 515 25.86 10.25 -24.20
N ALA A 516 25.06 9.18 -24.38
CA ALA A 516 25.50 7.91 -24.96
C ALA A 516 24.40 7.29 -25.85
N PRO A 517 24.08 7.89 -27.01
CA PRO A 517 22.97 7.47 -27.85
C PRO A 517 23.10 6.02 -28.32
N GLU A 518 24.27 5.64 -28.82
CA GLU A 518 24.51 4.28 -29.33
C GLU A 518 24.21 3.21 -28.28
N ARG A 519 24.79 3.34 -27.08
CA ARG A 519 24.60 2.38 -25.99
C ARG A 519 23.10 2.29 -25.57
N ASN A 520 22.45 3.42 -25.45
CA ASN A 520 21.07 3.46 -24.96
C ASN A 520 20.07 2.98 -26.03
N PHE A 521 20.30 3.24 -27.29
CA PHE A 521 19.47 2.71 -28.37
C PHE A 521 19.66 1.21 -28.58
N ARG A 522 20.88 0.66 -28.41
CA ARG A 522 21.12 -0.81 -28.41
C ARG A 522 20.35 -1.46 -27.25
N ALA A 523 20.43 -0.90 -26.05
CA ALA A 523 19.67 -1.39 -24.90
C ALA A 523 18.15 -1.31 -25.12
N LEU A 524 17.67 -0.25 -25.76
CA LEU A 524 16.26 -0.10 -26.11
C LEU A 524 15.82 -1.17 -27.12
N LEU A 525 16.59 -1.44 -28.17
CA LEU A 525 16.30 -2.50 -29.14
C LEU A 525 16.28 -3.88 -28.50
N ALA A 526 17.25 -4.17 -27.62
CA ALA A 526 17.28 -5.43 -26.87
C ALA A 526 16.00 -5.63 -26.04
N THR A 527 15.48 -4.56 -25.43
CA THR A 527 14.20 -4.55 -24.71
C THR A 527 13.01 -4.87 -25.62
N LEU A 528 13.10 -4.54 -26.89
CA LEU A 528 12.06 -4.81 -27.90
C LEU A 528 12.23 -6.17 -28.61
N GLY A 529 13.14 -7.03 -28.13
CA GLY A 529 13.38 -8.36 -28.67
C GLY A 529 14.53 -8.41 -29.69
N GLU A 530 15.17 -7.27 -30.01
CA GLU A 530 16.31 -7.16 -30.90
C GLU A 530 17.63 -7.25 -30.12
N ALA A 531 17.93 -8.42 -29.54
CA ALA A 531 19.13 -8.61 -28.70
C ALA A 531 20.43 -8.42 -29.47
N VAL A 532 20.44 -8.78 -30.76
CA VAL A 532 21.51 -8.50 -31.71
C VAL A 532 20.92 -7.68 -32.85
N PRO A 533 21.05 -6.35 -32.82
CA PRO A 533 20.53 -5.50 -33.88
C PRO A 533 21.21 -5.76 -35.22
N ASP A 534 20.48 -5.55 -36.32
CA ASP A 534 21.08 -5.42 -37.65
C ASP A 534 21.99 -4.17 -37.68
N GLU A 535 23.28 -4.36 -37.87
CA GLU A 535 24.27 -3.27 -37.74
C GLU A 535 24.16 -2.20 -38.82
N GLU A 536 23.75 -2.57 -40.03
CA GLU A 536 23.54 -1.60 -41.11
C GLU A 536 22.32 -0.73 -40.81
N ALA A 537 21.21 -1.36 -40.44
CA ALA A 537 19.99 -0.64 -40.05
C ALA A 537 20.19 0.20 -38.78
N PHE A 538 21.01 -0.29 -37.83
CA PHE A 538 21.32 0.43 -36.60
C PHE A 538 22.10 1.72 -36.87
N ARG A 539 23.20 1.62 -37.65
CA ARG A 539 24.01 2.79 -38.03
C ARG A 539 23.18 3.80 -38.79
N TYR A 540 22.45 3.33 -39.79
CA TYR A 540 21.53 4.17 -40.55
C TYR A 540 20.55 4.90 -39.63
N ALA A 541 19.92 4.20 -38.71
CA ALA A 541 18.94 4.80 -37.79
C ALA A 541 19.58 5.83 -36.83
N LEU A 542 20.80 5.57 -36.38
CA LEU A 542 21.56 6.48 -35.53
C LEU A 542 21.86 7.79 -36.24
N GLU A 543 22.39 7.71 -37.46
CA GLU A 543 22.71 8.86 -38.32
C GLU A 543 21.43 9.61 -38.72
N PHE A 544 20.39 8.89 -39.17
CA PHE A 544 19.14 9.47 -39.58
C PHE A 544 18.43 10.22 -38.45
N SER A 545 18.50 9.69 -37.21
CA SER A 545 17.89 10.29 -36.02
C SER A 545 18.85 11.23 -35.28
N ASP A 546 20.04 11.50 -35.80
CA ASP A 546 20.92 12.52 -35.20
C ASP A 546 20.23 13.86 -35.12
N PHE A 547 20.57 14.63 -34.08
CA PHE A 547 19.88 15.87 -33.77
C PHE A 547 20.00 16.90 -34.88
N ALA A 548 21.21 17.08 -35.44
CA ALA A 548 21.47 18.02 -36.51
C ALA A 548 20.74 17.61 -37.80
N ASN A 549 20.80 16.31 -38.14
CA ASN A 549 20.10 15.77 -39.30
C ASN A 549 18.57 15.91 -39.17
N MET A 550 18.01 15.55 -38.00
CA MET A 550 16.58 15.75 -37.74
C MET A 550 16.14 17.20 -37.87
N GLN A 551 17.00 18.15 -37.48
CA GLN A 551 16.68 19.57 -37.59
C GLN A 551 16.69 20.02 -39.07
N GLN A 552 17.64 19.54 -39.86
CA GLN A 552 17.67 19.78 -41.31
C GLN A 552 16.47 19.18 -42.03
N LEU A 553 16.10 17.93 -41.71
CA LEU A 553 14.95 17.25 -42.27
C LEU A 553 13.61 17.93 -41.89
N GLU A 554 13.51 18.46 -40.65
CA GLU A 554 12.35 19.24 -40.22
C GLU A 554 12.25 20.58 -41.00
N ALA A 555 13.39 21.26 -41.20
CA ALA A 555 13.47 22.50 -41.98
C ALA A 555 13.14 22.28 -43.45
N ALA A 556 13.61 21.20 -44.04
CA ALA A 556 13.35 20.83 -45.43
C ALA A 556 11.94 20.28 -45.68
N GLY A 557 11.13 20.06 -44.65
CA GLY A 557 9.75 19.55 -44.76
C GLY A 557 9.67 18.11 -45.30
N VAL A 558 10.72 17.31 -45.15
CA VAL A 558 10.84 15.96 -45.71
C VAL A 558 9.84 14.98 -45.10
N PHE A 559 9.36 15.29 -43.88
CA PHE A 559 8.45 14.38 -43.17
C PHE A 559 7.00 14.55 -43.60
N ASP A 560 6.43 13.51 -44.16
CA ASP A 560 4.99 13.41 -44.46
C ASP A 560 4.15 13.21 -43.18
N SER A 561 4.37 14.07 -42.21
CA SER A 561 3.70 14.00 -40.90
C SER A 561 3.70 15.32 -40.18
N LYS A 562 2.51 15.76 -39.73
CA LYS A 562 2.34 16.92 -38.80
C LYS A 562 3.19 16.79 -37.51
N ILE A 563 3.84 15.65 -37.28
CA ILE A 563 4.68 15.41 -36.10
C ILE A 563 6.00 16.19 -36.19
N LEU A 564 6.61 16.26 -37.38
CA LEU A 564 7.90 16.93 -37.62
C LEU A 564 7.77 17.86 -38.84
N GLN A 565 6.90 18.85 -38.76
CA GLN A 565 6.80 19.95 -39.74
C GLN A 565 6.93 21.27 -38.98
N SER A 566 7.93 22.08 -39.34
CA SER A 566 7.98 23.49 -38.93
C SER A 566 7.00 24.29 -39.78
N ARG A 567 6.23 25.17 -39.17
CA ARG A 567 5.31 26.07 -39.87
C ARG A 567 5.97 27.36 -40.29
N ASP A 568 6.98 27.76 -39.52
CA ASP A 568 7.78 28.94 -39.81
C ASP A 568 9.26 28.58 -39.72
N VAL A 569 9.86 28.35 -40.87
CA VAL A 569 11.27 27.95 -40.99
C VAL A 569 12.20 29.10 -40.55
N ARG A 570 11.68 30.35 -40.51
CA ARG A 570 12.44 31.53 -40.08
C ARG A 570 12.50 31.68 -38.56
N ASN A 571 11.64 30.99 -37.82
CA ASN A 571 11.63 31.04 -36.35
C ASN A 571 12.26 29.77 -35.75
N PRO A 572 13.55 29.78 -35.31
CA PRO A 572 14.21 28.62 -34.72
C PRO A 572 13.51 28.09 -33.48
N GLU A 573 12.78 28.91 -32.73
CA GLU A 573 12.04 28.53 -31.54
C GLU A 573 10.75 27.72 -31.87
N GLY A 574 10.28 27.79 -33.12
CA GLY A 574 9.15 27.06 -33.65
C GLY A 574 9.45 25.60 -34.01
N PHE A 575 10.72 25.20 -34.07
CA PHE A 575 11.12 23.82 -34.40
C PHE A 575 10.80 22.85 -33.25
N LYS A 576 10.45 21.63 -33.62
CA LYS A 576 10.30 20.54 -32.65
C LYS A 576 11.65 20.03 -32.16
N VAL A 577 12.62 19.95 -33.09
CA VAL A 577 14.02 19.65 -32.84
C VAL A 577 14.77 20.96 -32.67
N ARG A 578 14.63 21.62 -31.50
CA ARG A 578 15.07 23.02 -31.30
C ARG A 578 16.55 23.14 -30.90
N ARG A 579 16.92 22.72 -29.70
CA ARG A 579 18.30 22.85 -29.19
C ARG A 579 18.86 21.56 -28.60
N GLY A 580 18.01 20.66 -28.12
CA GLY A 580 18.42 19.39 -27.52
C GLY A 580 19.34 19.53 -26.28
N LYS A 581 19.44 20.73 -25.67
CA LYS A 581 20.32 21.04 -24.56
C LYS A 581 19.80 20.44 -23.26
N VAL A 582 20.67 19.80 -22.50
CA VAL A 582 20.42 19.39 -21.13
C VAL A 582 20.73 20.55 -20.20
N GLY A 583 19.85 20.85 -19.24
CA GLY A 583 19.97 22.01 -18.36
C GLY A 583 19.63 23.34 -19.05
N GLY A 584 19.02 23.29 -20.23
CA GLY A 584 18.65 24.48 -21.03
C GLY A 584 17.59 25.35 -20.40
N PHE A 585 16.92 24.90 -19.34
CA PHE A 585 15.95 25.70 -18.60
C PHE A 585 16.54 27.00 -18.01
N ARG A 586 17.85 26.99 -17.70
CA ARG A 586 18.56 28.17 -17.19
C ARG A 586 18.59 29.34 -18.16
N ASP A 587 18.46 29.06 -19.46
CA ASP A 587 18.46 30.11 -20.51
C ASP A 587 17.11 30.85 -20.59
N TYR A 588 16.05 30.34 -19.92
CA TYR A 588 14.66 30.82 -20.07
C TYR A 588 13.97 31.20 -18.77
N LEU A 589 14.41 30.64 -17.65
CA LEU A 589 13.82 30.90 -16.34
C LEU A 589 14.63 31.94 -15.57
N SER A 590 13.97 32.92 -14.98
CA SER A 590 14.59 33.84 -14.04
C SER A 590 15.17 33.10 -12.82
N LEU A 591 16.02 33.76 -12.04
CA LEU A 591 16.58 33.15 -10.81
C LEU A 591 15.47 32.76 -9.83
N ASP A 592 14.43 33.57 -9.68
CA ASP A 592 13.27 33.26 -8.83
C ASP A 592 12.47 32.06 -9.35
N ASP A 593 12.32 31.93 -10.68
CA ASP A 593 11.64 30.78 -11.29
C ASP A 593 12.48 29.52 -11.16
N GLN A 594 13.81 29.62 -11.26
CA GLN A 594 14.72 28.50 -11.03
C GLN A 594 14.65 28.04 -9.56
N ALA A 595 14.61 28.97 -8.60
CA ALA A 595 14.44 28.66 -7.19
C ALA A 595 13.09 27.96 -6.92
N PHE A 596 12.00 28.48 -7.49
CA PHE A 596 10.68 27.83 -7.40
C PHE A 596 10.70 26.40 -8.01
N ALA A 597 11.34 26.24 -9.16
CA ALA A 597 11.45 24.93 -9.81
C ALA A 597 12.30 23.96 -9.00
N ALA A 598 13.38 24.42 -8.36
CA ALA A 598 14.22 23.63 -7.47
C ALA A 598 13.44 23.18 -6.22
N GLU A 599 12.65 24.06 -5.62
CA GLU A 599 11.77 23.70 -4.49
C GLU A 599 10.72 22.66 -4.92
N ALA A 600 10.11 22.85 -6.08
CA ALA A 600 9.16 21.88 -6.63
C ALA A 600 9.80 20.49 -6.86
N LEU A 601 11.08 20.43 -7.27
CA LEU A 601 11.81 19.18 -7.51
C LEU A 601 12.02 18.36 -6.24
N LYS A 602 12.07 18.98 -5.06
CA LYS A 602 12.13 18.21 -3.79
C LYS A 602 10.95 17.26 -3.62
N HIS A 603 9.87 17.48 -4.34
CA HIS A 603 8.68 16.62 -4.36
C HIS A 603 8.73 15.53 -5.45
N LEU A 604 9.74 15.50 -6.30
CA LEU A 604 9.94 14.42 -7.27
C LEU A 604 10.46 13.17 -6.54
N ASP A 605 9.99 12.00 -6.95
CA ASP A 605 10.50 10.73 -6.44
C ASP A 605 12.00 10.62 -6.71
N ALA A 606 12.81 10.45 -5.65
CA ALA A 606 14.26 10.45 -5.72
C ALA A 606 14.85 9.40 -6.68
N ARG A 607 14.10 8.34 -6.98
CA ARG A 607 14.51 7.28 -7.90
C ARG A 607 14.61 7.75 -9.37
N PHE A 608 14.08 8.93 -9.71
CA PHE A 608 14.33 9.54 -11.02
C PHE A 608 15.73 10.14 -11.16
N GLY A 609 16.49 10.31 -10.07
CA GLY A 609 17.85 10.81 -10.10
C GLY A 609 18.01 12.30 -10.45
N TYR A 610 16.92 13.07 -10.51
CA TYR A 610 16.97 14.52 -10.71
C TYR A 610 17.00 15.23 -9.35
N THR A 611 18.03 16.02 -9.13
CA THR A 611 18.21 16.80 -7.90
C THR A 611 17.86 18.28 -8.12
N ALA A 612 17.55 18.98 -7.02
CA ALA A 612 17.23 20.41 -7.02
C ALA A 612 18.41 21.28 -7.48
#